data_63f2d6c9876dba52e6efd2ff8405c76c
#
_entry.id   63f2d6c9876dba52e6efd2ff8405c76c
#
_cell.length_a   1.000
_cell.length_b   1.000
_cell.length_c   1.000
_cell.angle_alpha   90.00
_cell.angle_beta   90.00
_cell.angle_gamma   90.00
#
_symmetry.space_group_name_H-M   'P 1'
#
loop_
_entity.id
_entity.type
_entity.pdbx_description
1 polymer ?
#
loop_
_entity_poly.entity_id
_entity_poly.type
_entity_poly.pdbx_seq_one_letter_code
_entity_poly.pdbx_strand_id
1 'polypeptide(L)'
;FGNYDRISNEHFYSKKVRYVCFYNQEIKKKGEWEYVKINSSKDNKYLSRNFKINFSKYFPKDSNVIYVDCNRVITEKLINFSFNFFEKDSFGVLKHSARKSLLDELIDWYLISVADEKHLINLFKYLKRIKYMYDQHYCPHCCLILRKNNIQNIRFSKVWWYYYKKFNIRDQLPFTICSLKLNAKPKLFINENLIYTKRHLYSYKKKRRNIKALSNIIKQYNHITNHNINLTPETLLWRNYKLAKEI
;
A
#
# COMPACT_ATOMS: atom_id res chain seq x y z
N PHE A 1 13.80 0.70 -6.02
CA PHE A 1 14.84 -0.05 -5.36
C PHE A 1 14.81 -1.52 -5.80
N GLY A 2 15.97 -2.08 -6.15
CA GLY A 2 16.07 -3.43 -6.74
C GLY A 2 15.57 -3.47 -8.19
N ASN A 3 15.82 -4.59 -8.89
CA ASN A 3 15.37 -4.81 -10.27
C ASN A 3 13.91 -5.25 -10.37
N TYR A 4 13.03 -4.70 -9.52
CA TYR A 4 11.67 -5.19 -9.39
C TYR A 4 10.73 -4.61 -10.47
N ASP A 5 10.84 -3.32 -10.70
CA ASP A 5 10.03 -2.61 -11.68
C ASP A 5 10.85 -1.56 -12.44
N ARG A 6 10.40 -1.15 -13.62
CA ARG A 6 11.02 -0.11 -14.46
C ARG A 6 10.18 1.14 -14.45
N ILE A 7 10.84 2.30 -14.44
CA ILE A 7 10.18 3.60 -14.64
C ILE A 7 9.62 3.66 -16.06
N SER A 8 8.37 4.09 -16.18
CA SER A 8 7.73 4.32 -17.48
C SER A 8 8.29 5.55 -18.18
N ASN A 9 8.18 5.58 -19.52
CA ASN A 9 8.38 6.80 -20.32
C ASN A 9 7.10 7.63 -20.47
N GLU A 10 5.96 7.09 -20.05
CA GLU A 10 4.63 7.62 -20.36
C GLU A 10 4.08 8.50 -19.24
N HIS A 11 4.94 8.92 -18.28
CA HIS A 11 4.51 9.87 -17.26
C HIS A 11 4.17 11.22 -17.91
N PHE A 12 3.09 11.82 -17.45
CA PHE A 12 2.83 13.22 -17.70
C PHE A 12 3.73 14.07 -16.79
N TYR A 13 4.34 15.10 -17.34
CA TYR A 13 5.21 16.03 -16.63
C TYR A 13 4.62 17.44 -16.64
N SER A 14 4.50 18.05 -15.48
CA SER A 14 4.08 19.43 -15.30
C SER A 14 5.22 20.28 -14.77
N LYS A 15 5.47 21.44 -15.36
CA LYS A 15 6.49 22.41 -14.87
C LYS A 15 6.23 22.89 -13.44
N LYS A 16 5.00 22.72 -12.92
CA LYS A 16 4.62 23.08 -11.54
C LYS A 16 4.98 22.02 -10.51
N VAL A 17 5.51 20.87 -10.93
CA VAL A 17 5.77 19.70 -10.07
C VAL A 17 7.20 19.25 -10.25
N ARG A 18 7.89 19.07 -9.12
CA ARG A 18 9.22 18.45 -9.06
C ARG A 18 9.08 16.94 -8.97
N TYR A 19 9.71 16.21 -9.86
CA TYR A 19 9.66 14.75 -9.92
C TYR A 19 10.97 14.17 -9.39
N VAL A 20 10.92 13.38 -8.30
CA VAL A 20 12.10 12.82 -7.65
C VAL A 20 12.05 11.30 -7.66
N CYS A 21 13.10 10.66 -8.15
CA CYS A 21 13.26 9.21 -8.16
C CYS A 21 14.46 8.79 -7.32
N PHE A 22 14.21 8.15 -6.19
CA PHE A 22 15.26 7.55 -5.36
C PHE A 22 15.61 6.15 -5.87
N TYR A 23 16.91 5.87 -6.05
CA TYR A 23 17.38 4.59 -6.57
C TYR A 23 18.71 4.17 -5.89
N ASN A 24 19.02 2.87 -5.91
CA ASN A 24 20.22 2.32 -5.27
C ASN A 24 21.03 1.36 -6.16
N GLN A 25 20.73 1.31 -7.45
CA GLN A 25 21.40 0.43 -8.41
C GLN A 25 21.51 1.13 -9.76
N GLU A 26 22.22 0.55 -10.71
CA GLU A 26 22.29 1.08 -12.07
C GLU A 26 20.90 1.04 -12.73
N ILE A 27 20.44 2.20 -13.20
CA ILE A 27 19.15 2.36 -13.87
C ILE A 27 19.30 3.17 -15.15
N LYS A 28 18.51 2.84 -16.15
CA LYS A 28 18.35 3.69 -17.32
C LYS A 28 17.45 4.87 -16.95
N LYS A 29 18.04 6.07 -16.84
CA LYS A 29 17.30 7.30 -16.57
C LYS A 29 16.35 7.62 -17.72
N LYS A 30 15.15 8.11 -17.40
CA LYS A 30 14.07 8.39 -18.34
C LYS A 30 13.23 9.56 -17.87
N GLY A 31 12.72 10.36 -18.83
CA GLY A 31 11.86 11.51 -18.56
C GLY A 31 12.51 12.60 -17.71
N GLU A 32 11.68 13.43 -17.11
CA GLU A 32 12.10 14.65 -16.37
C GLU A 32 12.31 14.41 -14.87
N TRP A 33 12.71 13.18 -14.47
CA TRP A 33 12.95 12.85 -13.07
C TRP A 33 14.31 13.38 -12.60
N GLU A 34 14.31 13.99 -11.42
CA GLU A 34 15.53 14.18 -10.64
C GLU A 34 15.89 12.83 -10.00
N TYR A 35 17.03 12.28 -10.40
CA TYR A 35 17.48 10.96 -9.95
C TYR A 35 18.45 11.09 -8.79
N VAL A 36 18.03 10.65 -7.61
CA VAL A 36 18.82 10.69 -6.36
C VAL A 36 19.34 9.29 -6.04
N LYS A 37 20.65 9.07 -6.21
CA LYS A 37 21.30 7.80 -5.88
C LYS A 37 21.43 7.66 -4.37
N ILE A 38 21.03 6.51 -3.85
CA ILE A 38 21.10 6.18 -2.43
C ILE A 38 22.14 5.09 -2.23
N ASN A 39 23.22 5.43 -1.53
CA ASN A 39 24.24 4.47 -1.11
C ASN A 39 23.81 3.89 0.26
N SER A 40 23.38 2.64 0.28
CA SER A 40 22.94 1.98 1.50
C SER A 40 23.11 0.47 1.41
N SER A 41 23.56 -0.15 2.49
CA SER A 41 23.63 -1.61 2.67
C SER A 41 22.29 -2.24 3.07
N LYS A 42 21.25 -1.43 3.31
CA LYS A 42 19.92 -1.93 3.66
C LYS A 42 19.26 -2.61 2.47
N ASP A 43 18.44 -3.62 2.75
CA ASP A 43 17.70 -4.33 1.70
C ASP A 43 16.72 -3.42 0.95
N ASN A 44 16.40 -3.79 -0.27
CA ASN A 44 15.57 -3.00 -1.18
C ASN A 44 14.14 -2.80 -0.67
N LYS A 45 13.58 -3.80 0.03
CA LYS A 45 12.24 -3.72 0.61
C LYS A 45 12.23 -2.67 1.74
N TYR A 46 13.25 -2.69 2.60
CA TYR A 46 13.40 -1.70 3.66
C TYR A 46 13.53 -0.28 3.10
N LEU A 47 14.42 -0.09 2.11
CA LEU A 47 14.66 1.22 1.49
C LEU A 47 13.38 1.75 0.85
N SER A 48 12.73 0.96 0.02
CA SER A 48 11.48 1.33 -0.65
C SER A 48 10.41 1.81 0.35
N ARG A 49 10.23 1.09 1.45
CA ARG A 49 9.25 1.47 2.48
C ARG A 49 9.69 2.66 3.31
N ASN A 50 11.00 2.80 3.56
CA ASN A 50 11.53 3.96 4.27
C ASN A 50 11.25 5.27 3.50
N PHE A 51 11.52 5.31 2.20
CA PHE A 51 11.24 6.51 1.38
C PHE A 51 9.73 6.78 1.26
N LYS A 52 8.93 5.73 1.14
CA LYS A 52 7.47 5.84 1.10
C LYS A 52 6.89 6.38 2.40
N ILE A 53 7.30 5.85 3.54
CA ILE A 53 6.69 6.13 4.84
C ILE A 53 7.30 7.39 5.47
N ASN A 54 8.62 7.50 5.51
CA ASN A 54 9.35 8.61 6.17
C ASN A 54 9.63 9.79 5.23
N PHE A 55 8.70 10.10 4.35
CA PHE A 55 8.83 11.13 3.30
C PHE A 55 9.31 12.49 3.82
N SER A 56 8.92 12.87 5.03
CA SER A 56 9.27 14.15 5.64
C SER A 56 10.77 14.39 5.83
N LYS A 57 11.57 13.33 5.75
CA LYS A 57 13.04 13.43 5.81
C LYS A 57 13.67 13.90 4.49
N TYR A 58 12.91 13.85 3.41
CA TYR A 58 13.41 14.05 2.05
C TYR A 58 12.81 15.25 1.34
N PHE A 59 11.79 15.86 1.93
CA PHE A 59 11.09 17.00 1.34
C PHE A 59 10.97 18.14 2.35
N PRO A 60 10.97 19.41 1.91
CA PRO A 60 10.82 20.56 2.78
C PRO A 60 9.53 20.52 3.62
N LYS A 61 9.56 21.18 4.77
CA LYS A 61 8.36 21.39 5.58
C LYS A 61 7.29 22.10 4.74
N ASP A 62 6.04 21.78 5.01
CA ASP A 62 4.83 22.31 4.37
C ASP A 62 4.70 22.00 2.86
N SER A 63 5.62 21.21 2.28
CA SER A 63 5.49 20.76 0.89
C SER A 63 4.33 19.79 0.71
N ASN A 64 3.69 19.84 -0.45
CA ASN A 64 2.74 18.84 -0.91
C ASN A 64 3.51 17.70 -1.59
N VAL A 65 3.33 16.47 -1.12
CA VAL A 65 4.06 15.31 -1.62
C VAL A 65 3.11 14.26 -2.16
N ILE A 66 3.32 13.85 -3.40
CA ILE A 66 2.63 12.75 -4.05
C ILE A 66 3.61 11.57 -4.11
N TYR A 67 3.28 10.46 -3.46
CA TYR A 67 4.00 9.21 -3.60
C TYR A 67 3.29 8.32 -4.61
N VAL A 68 4.04 7.77 -5.54
CA VAL A 68 3.55 6.81 -6.55
C VAL A 68 4.51 5.63 -6.61
N ASP A 69 3.99 4.39 -6.60
CA ASP A 69 4.80 3.18 -6.84
C ASP A 69 5.36 3.23 -8.28
N CYS A 70 6.60 2.80 -8.47
CA CYS A 70 7.34 2.97 -9.75
C CYS A 70 6.73 2.24 -10.96
N ASN A 71 5.85 1.26 -10.72
CA ASN A 71 5.10 0.57 -11.77
C ASN A 71 3.79 1.27 -12.17
N ARG A 72 3.55 2.46 -11.64
CA ARG A 72 2.38 3.27 -11.97
C ARG A 72 2.78 4.42 -12.86
N VAL A 73 1.92 4.77 -13.80
CA VAL A 73 2.10 5.92 -14.69
C VAL A 73 1.30 7.10 -14.13
N ILE A 74 1.96 8.24 -14.02
CA ILE A 74 1.36 9.50 -13.58
C ILE A 74 0.63 10.12 -14.76
N THR A 75 -0.65 10.45 -14.61
CA THR A 75 -1.45 11.12 -15.63
C THR A 75 -1.58 12.61 -15.34
N GLU A 76 -1.96 13.40 -16.35
CA GLU A 76 -2.32 14.80 -16.16
C GLU A 76 -3.47 14.95 -15.16
N LYS A 77 -4.45 14.03 -15.23
CA LYS A 77 -5.60 14.01 -14.30
C LYS A 77 -5.16 13.89 -12.85
N LEU A 78 -4.09 13.09 -12.54
CA LEU A 78 -3.55 13.01 -11.20
C LEU A 78 -3.00 14.36 -10.73
N ILE A 79 -2.26 15.05 -11.58
CA ILE A 79 -1.65 16.33 -11.22
C ILE A 79 -2.75 17.36 -10.90
N ASN A 80 -3.75 17.50 -11.79
CA ASN A 80 -4.89 18.41 -11.59
C ASN A 80 -5.70 18.03 -10.35
N PHE A 81 -5.98 16.75 -10.14
CA PHE A 81 -6.64 16.25 -8.94
C PHE A 81 -5.84 16.59 -7.68
N SER A 82 -4.52 16.46 -7.69
CA SER A 82 -3.69 16.71 -6.52
C SER A 82 -3.68 18.17 -6.08
N PHE A 83 -3.70 19.13 -7.01
CA PHE A 83 -3.84 20.54 -6.66
C PHE A 83 -5.15 20.80 -5.92
N ASN A 84 -6.27 20.39 -6.50
CA ASN A 84 -7.60 20.55 -5.88
C ASN A 84 -7.72 19.79 -4.54
N PHE A 85 -7.06 18.63 -4.42
CA PHE A 85 -7.03 17.87 -3.18
C PHE A 85 -6.32 18.64 -2.07
N PHE A 86 -5.14 19.19 -2.36
CA PHE A 86 -4.34 19.88 -1.35
C PHE A 86 -4.91 21.25 -0.90
N GLU A 87 -5.86 21.80 -1.62
CA GLU A 87 -6.64 22.96 -1.13
C GLU A 87 -7.53 22.60 0.04
N LYS A 88 -8.12 21.39 0.03
CA LYS A 88 -9.17 20.94 0.96
C LYS A 88 -8.67 19.97 2.02
N ASP A 89 -7.71 19.15 1.68
CA ASP A 89 -7.24 18.01 2.47
C ASP A 89 -5.71 18.01 2.61
N SER A 90 -5.21 17.37 3.64
CA SER A 90 -3.78 17.26 3.90
C SER A 90 -3.22 15.86 3.77
N PHE A 91 -4.08 14.83 3.75
CA PHE A 91 -3.68 13.44 3.65
C PHE A 91 -4.75 12.60 2.98
N GLY A 92 -4.37 11.97 1.87
CA GLY A 92 -5.22 11.04 1.14
C GLY A 92 -4.45 9.82 0.66
N VAL A 93 -5.16 8.73 0.48
CA VAL A 93 -4.64 7.47 -0.05
C VAL A 93 -5.64 6.84 -0.99
N LEU A 94 -5.15 6.18 -2.02
CA LEU A 94 -6.01 5.51 -2.98
C LEU A 94 -6.84 4.43 -2.29
N LYS A 95 -8.14 4.37 -2.58
CA LYS A 95 -9.01 3.25 -2.19
C LYS A 95 -8.63 2.00 -2.97
N HIS A 96 -8.56 0.86 -2.30
CA HIS A 96 -8.27 -0.39 -3.00
C HIS A 96 -9.47 -0.77 -3.90
N SER A 97 -9.22 -1.01 -5.19
CA SER A 97 -10.28 -1.29 -6.18
C SER A 97 -10.96 -2.63 -5.92
N ALA A 98 -10.20 -3.65 -5.55
CA ALA A 98 -10.67 -5.02 -5.45
C ALA A 98 -10.94 -5.50 -4.01
N ARG A 99 -10.28 -4.88 -3.01
CA ARG A 99 -10.41 -5.30 -1.60
C ARG A 99 -11.23 -4.29 -0.84
N LYS A 100 -12.21 -4.79 -0.09
CA LYS A 100 -13.12 -3.93 0.68
C LYS A 100 -12.68 -3.80 2.13
N SER A 101 -11.94 -4.79 2.64
CA SER A 101 -11.57 -4.88 4.05
C SER A 101 -10.12 -5.30 4.25
N LEU A 102 -9.61 -5.08 5.46
CA LEU A 102 -8.32 -5.60 5.86
C LEU A 102 -8.28 -7.13 5.84
N LEU A 103 -9.41 -7.79 6.13
CA LEU A 103 -9.49 -9.24 6.07
C LEU A 103 -9.25 -9.75 4.65
N ASP A 104 -9.84 -9.11 3.63
CA ASP A 104 -9.60 -9.46 2.22
C ASP A 104 -8.10 -9.37 1.90
N GLU A 105 -7.42 -8.32 2.41
CA GLU A 105 -5.98 -8.13 2.24
C GLU A 105 -5.18 -9.27 2.90
N LEU A 106 -5.52 -9.65 4.12
CA LEU A 106 -4.82 -10.71 4.86
C LEU A 106 -5.01 -12.09 4.23
N ILE A 107 -6.21 -12.38 3.75
CA ILE A 107 -6.50 -13.61 3.00
C ILE A 107 -5.66 -13.69 1.73
N ASP A 108 -5.58 -12.59 0.98
CA ASP A 108 -4.75 -12.54 -0.22
C ASP A 108 -3.26 -12.75 0.09
N TRP A 109 -2.74 -12.19 1.18
CA TRP A 109 -1.35 -12.41 1.58
C TRP A 109 -1.05 -13.88 1.85
N TYR A 110 -2.00 -14.58 2.46
CA TYR A 110 -1.87 -16.01 2.66
C TYR A 110 -1.84 -16.75 1.31
N LEU A 111 -2.80 -16.45 0.43
CA LEU A 111 -2.93 -17.11 -0.88
C LEU A 111 -1.71 -16.91 -1.78
N ILE A 112 -1.08 -15.74 -1.73
CA ILE A 112 0.14 -15.45 -2.49
C ILE A 112 1.43 -15.75 -1.72
N SER A 113 1.33 -16.46 -0.59
CA SER A 113 2.47 -16.87 0.23
C SER A 113 3.34 -15.74 0.79
N VAL A 114 2.76 -14.57 1.04
CA VAL A 114 3.39 -13.44 1.72
C VAL A 114 3.36 -13.62 3.25
N ALA A 115 2.32 -14.27 3.77
CA ALA A 115 2.19 -14.63 5.18
C ALA A 115 1.86 -16.11 5.33
N ASP A 116 2.35 -16.76 6.38
CA ASP A 116 1.95 -18.11 6.77
C ASP A 116 0.78 -18.07 7.76
N GLU A 117 0.25 -19.25 8.08
CA GLU A 117 -0.88 -19.40 8.99
C GLU A 117 -0.58 -18.85 10.40
N LYS A 118 0.57 -19.20 10.96
CA LYS A 118 1.01 -18.74 12.28
C LYS A 118 1.09 -17.21 12.35
N HIS A 119 1.60 -16.61 11.29
CA HIS A 119 1.70 -15.15 11.17
C HIS A 119 0.32 -14.50 11.16
N LEU A 120 -0.63 -15.04 10.38
CA LEU A 120 -2.00 -14.54 10.33
C LEU A 120 -2.75 -14.69 11.65
N ILE A 121 -2.62 -15.83 12.33
CA ILE A 121 -3.23 -16.06 13.65
C ILE A 121 -2.72 -15.03 14.66
N ASN A 122 -1.42 -14.76 14.69
CA ASN A 122 -0.84 -13.74 15.55
C ASN A 122 -1.37 -12.33 15.25
N LEU A 123 -1.57 -12.01 13.97
CA LEU A 123 -2.19 -10.76 13.54
C LEU A 123 -3.64 -10.66 14.00
N PHE A 124 -4.44 -11.71 13.85
CA PHE A 124 -5.83 -11.74 14.33
C PHE A 124 -5.92 -11.51 15.84
N LYS A 125 -5.08 -12.21 16.63
CA LYS A 125 -5.00 -11.99 18.09
C LYS A 125 -4.62 -10.55 18.43
N TYR A 126 -3.69 -9.96 17.67
CA TYR A 126 -3.32 -8.56 17.86
C TYR A 126 -4.47 -7.62 17.52
N LEU A 127 -5.15 -7.82 16.39
CA LEU A 127 -6.28 -7.00 15.96
C LEU A 127 -7.43 -7.06 16.95
N LYS A 128 -7.77 -8.25 17.48
CA LYS A 128 -8.76 -8.41 18.57
C LYS A 128 -8.37 -7.60 19.81
N ARG A 129 -7.10 -7.69 20.25
CA ARG A 129 -6.60 -6.97 21.44
C ARG A 129 -6.72 -5.45 21.31
N ILE A 130 -6.56 -4.90 20.10
CA ILE A 130 -6.72 -3.46 19.85
C ILE A 130 -8.17 -3.07 19.57
N LYS A 131 -9.12 -4.00 19.78
CA LYS A 131 -10.54 -3.82 19.49
C LYS A 131 -10.80 -3.32 18.07
N TYR A 132 -10.04 -3.87 17.11
CA TYR A 132 -10.25 -3.57 15.71
C TYR A 132 -11.62 -4.12 15.30
N MET A 133 -12.60 -3.23 15.25
CA MET A 133 -13.85 -3.49 14.56
C MET A 133 -13.53 -3.41 13.07
N TYR A 134 -13.66 -4.52 12.37
CA TYR A 134 -13.34 -4.61 10.95
C TYR A 134 -14.19 -3.62 10.17
N ASP A 135 -13.70 -2.39 10.04
CA ASP A 135 -14.29 -1.38 9.16
C ASP A 135 -14.13 -1.89 7.73
N GLN A 136 -15.17 -2.60 7.27
CA GLN A 136 -15.20 -3.28 5.99
C GLN A 136 -15.01 -2.33 4.80
N HIS A 137 -15.10 -1.03 5.05
CA HIS A 137 -15.04 -0.01 4.00
C HIS A 137 -13.70 0.71 3.92
N TYR A 138 -12.78 0.50 4.87
CA TYR A 138 -11.49 1.16 4.88
C TYR A 138 -10.36 0.21 4.48
N CYS A 139 -10.09 0.14 3.17
CA CYS A 139 -8.96 -0.60 2.63
C CYS A 139 -8.09 0.32 1.76
N PRO A 140 -7.01 0.88 2.31
CA PRO A 140 -6.09 1.75 1.58
C PRO A 140 -5.23 0.95 0.60
N HIS A 141 -5.04 1.48 -0.61
CA HIS A 141 -4.07 0.98 -1.58
C HIS A 141 -2.87 1.93 -1.60
N CYS A 142 -1.87 1.63 -0.81
CA CYS A 142 -0.73 2.51 -0.59
C CYS A 142 0.19 2.71 -1.83
N CYS A 143 -0.24 2.39 -3.05
CA CYS A 143 0.53 2.65 -4.28
C CYS A 143 0.45 4.11 -4.74
N LEU A 144 -0.53 4.87 -4.26
CA LEU A 144 -0.68 6.30 -4.49
C LEU A 144 -1.10 6.97 -3.19
N ILE A 145 -0.31 7.95 -2.73
CA ILE A 145 -0.52 8.66 -1.48
C ILE A 145 -0.26 10.15 -1.69
N LEU A 146 -1.18 10.99 -1.24
CA LEU A 146 -1.06 12.45 -1.23
C LEU A 146 -0.91 12.92 0.21
N ARG A 147 0.14 13.69 0.53
CA ARG A 147 0.40 14.17 1.90
C ARG A 147 1.04 15.55 1.92
N LYS A 148 0.54 16.45 2.77
CA LYS A 148 1.29 17.65 3.18
C LYS A 148 2.38 17.26 4.18
N ASN A 149 3.56 17.86 4.08
CA ASN A 149 4.65 17.64 5.04
C ASN A 149 4.43 18.50 6.29
N ASN A 150 3.39 18.21 7.05
CA ASN A 150 3.00 18.86 8.29
C ASN A 150 3.17 17.94 9.51
N ILE A 151 3.06 18.50 10.71
CA ILE A 151 3.30 17.79 11.97
C ILE A 151 2.38 16.56 12.16
N GLN A 152 1.13 16.65 11.74
CA GLN A 152 0.15 15.56 11.90
C GLN A 152 0.52 14.37 11.01
N ASN A 153 0.86 14.63 9.74
CA ASN A 153 1.26 13.60 8.78
C ASN A 153 2.64 13.01 9.09
N ILE A 154 3.53 13.80 9.69
CA ILE A 154 4.81 13.31 10.23
C ILE A 154 4.56 12.36 11.41
N ARG A 155 3.67 12.73 12.35
CA ARG A 155 3.28 11.85 13.46
C ARG A 155 2.69 10.54 12.96
N PHE A 156 1.78 10.61 11.98
CA PHE A 156 1.21 9.42 11.34
C PHE A 156 2.32 8.53 10.75
N SER A 157 3.24 9.10 10.01
CA SER A 157 4.36 8.38 9.38
C SER A 157 5.28 7.69 10.41
N LYS A 158 5.56 8.33 11.54
CA LYS A 158 6.36 7.71 12.64
C LYS A 158 5.66 6.47 13.21
N VAL A 159 4.35 6.56 13.48
CA VAL A 159 3.56 5.43 13.99
C VAL A 159 3.41 4.34 12.93
N TRP A 160 3.17 4.72 11.67
CA TRP A 160 3.13 3.77 10.55
C TRP A 160 4.44 3.01 10.39
N TRP A 161 5.59 3.71 10.47
CA TRP A 161 6.92 3.10 10.42
C TRP A 161 7.19 2.14 11.58
N TYR A 162 6.75 2.50 12.78
CA TYR A 162 6.81 1.62 13.95
C TYR A 162 6.08 0.30 13.70
N TYR A 163 4.83 0.34 13.25
CA TYR A 163 4.04 -0.86 12.97
C TYR A 163 4.55 -1.63 11.76
N TYR A 164 5.04 -0.96 10.74
CA TYR A 164 5.70 -1.62 9.61
C TYR A 164 6.90 -2.46 10.07
N LYS A 165 7.79 -1.92 10.88
CA LYS A 165 8.93 -2.67 11.43
C LYS A 165 8.49 -3.82 12.34
N LYS A 166 7.46 -3.59 13.17
CA LYS A 166 6.93 -4.59 14.11
C LYS A 166 6.38 -5.83 13.40
N PHE A 167 5.66 -5.66 12.31
CA PHE A 167 5.03 -6.77 11.60
C PHE A 167 5.87 -7.27 10.43
N ASN A 168 6.76 -6.45 9.89
CA ASN A 168 7.64 -6.74 8.75
C ASN A 168 6.92 -7.35 7.53
N ILE A 169 5.72 -6.86 7.24
CA ILE A 169 4.84 -7.30 6.16
C ILE A 169 4.58 -6.17 5.19
N ARG A 170 3.53 -6.31 4.36
CA ARG A 170 3.09 -5.21 3.49
C ARG A 170 2.65 -3.99 4.28
N ASP A 171 2.77 -2.83 3.66
CA ASP A 171 2.56 -1.52 4.27
C ASP A 171 1.08 -1.17 4.55
N GLN A 172 0.11 -1.84 3.91
CA GLN A 172 -1.31 -1.56 4.08
C GLN A 172 -1.84 -1.86 5.50
N LEU A 173 -1.48 -3.02 6.08
CA LEU A 173 -1.90 -3.35 7.44
C LEU A 173 -1.34 -2.38 8.48
N PRO A 174 -0.03 -2.11 8.52
CA PRO A 174 0.53 -1.09 9.41
C PRO A 174 -0.12 0.29 9.23
N PHE A 175 -0.47 0.67 8.00
CA PHE A 175 -1.19 1.92 7.71
C PHE A 175 -2.56 1.93 8.39
N THR A 176 -3.34 0.86 8.20
CA THR A 176 -4.69 0.74 8.80
C THR A 176 -4.62 0.74 10.32
N ILE A 177 -3.69 0.01 10.93
CA ILE A 177 -3.47 0.02 12.39
C ILE A 177 -3.11 1.42 12.89
N CYS A 178 -2.26 2.13 12.15
CA CYS A 178 -1.88 3.50 12.48
C CYS A 178 -3.09 4.44 12.47
N SER A 179 -3.95 4.33 11.43
CA SER A 179 -5.18 5.12 11.32
C SER A 179 -6.08 4.96 12.54
N LEU A 180 -6.21 3.72 13.03
CA LEU A 180 -7.00 3.42 14.23
C LEU A 180 -6.37 3.97 15.49
N LYS A 181 -5.07 3.72 15.70
CA LYS A 181 -4.36 4.12 16.90
C LYS A 181 -4.29 5.63 17.09
N LEU A 182 -4.27 6.36 16.00
CA LEU A 182 -4.25 7.83 16.03
C LEU A 182 -5.65 8.46 15.89
N ASN A 183 -6.68 7.62 15.72
CA ASN A 183 -8.02 8.09 15.36
C ASN A 183 -7.98 9.07 14.16
N ALA A 184 -7.12 8.77 13.20
CA ALA A 184 -6.86 9.61 12.03
C ALA A 184 -7.03 8.75 10.77
N LYS A 185 -8.12 8.95 10.05
CA LYS A 185 -8.40 8.25 8.78
C LYS A 185 -8.05 9.18 7.61
N PRO A 186 -6.90 8.97 6.93
CA PRO A 186 -6.64 9.65 5.67
C PRO A 186 -7.77 9.45 4.69
N LYS A 187 -8.08 10.48 3.90
CA LYS A 187 -9.19 10.43 2.95
C LYS A 187 -8.96 9.34 1.90
N LEU A 188 -9.93 8.46 1.70
CA LEU A 188 -9.91 7.52 0.59
C LEU A 188 -10.44 8.20 -0.68
N PHE A 189 -9.67 8.13 -1.76
CA PHE A 189 -10.13 8.58 -3.08
C PHE A 189 -10.09 7.44 -4.11
N ILE A 190 -10.91 7.54 -5.15
CA ILE A 190 -11.05 6.52 -6.19
C ILE A 190 -10.05 6.80 -7.32
N ASN A 191 -9.56 5.74 -7.96
CA ASN A 191 -8.69 5.86 -9.14
C ASN A 191 -9.51 6.08 -10.41
N GLU A 192 -10.05 7.26 -10.59
CA GLU A 192 -10.74 7.64 -11.82
C GLU A 192 -9.74 7.95 -12.96
N ASN A 193 -8.90 6.99 -13.33
CA ASN A 193 -7.79 7.16 -14.28
C ASN A 193 -6.71 8.15 -13.82
N LEU A 194 -6.52 8.31 -12.50
CA LEU A 194 -5.44 9.13 -11.94
C LEU A 194 -4.07 8.50 -12.23
N ILE A 195 -4.00 7.17 -12.12
CA ILE A 195 -2.83 6.36 -12.45
C ILE A 195 -3.27 5.09 -13.18
N TYR A 196 -2.42 4.54 -14.00
CA TYR A 196 -2.61 3.19 -14.53
C TYR A 196 -1.38 2.32 -14.30
N THR A 197 -1.59 1.00 -14.30
CA THR A 197 -0.53 0.03 -14.02
C THR A 197 0.13 -0.39 -15.32
N LYS A 198 1.45 -0.28 -15.40
CA LYS A 198 2.23 -1.07 -16.36
C LYS A 198 2.46 -2.48 -15.81
N ARG A 199 2.49 -3.47 -16.70
CA ARG A 199 2.78 -4.86 -16.32
C ARG A 199 4.07 -4.92 -15.51
N HIS A 200 4.03 -5.61 -14.38
CA HIS A 200 5.22 -5.95 -13.63
C HIS A 200 6.18 -6.76 -14.51
N LEU A 201 7.47 -6.44 -14.49
CA LEU A 201 8.49 -7.22 -15.20
C LEU A 201 8.60 -8.65 -14.67
N TYR A 202 8.32 -8.84 -13.38
CA TYR A 202 8.28 -10.13 -12.74
C TYR A 202 6.83 -10.54 -12.51
N SER A 203 6.34 -11.48 -13.32
CA SER A 203 5.17 -12.24 -12.92
C SER A 203 5.54 -13.01 -11.65
N TYR A 204 4.93 -12.67 -10.51
CA TYR A 204 4.98 -13.57 -9.37
C TYR A 204 4.48 -14.92 -9.84
N LYS A 205 5.32 -15.95 -9.87
CA LYS A 205 4.86 -17.34 -9.90
C LYS A 205 4.12 -17.55 -8.60
N LYS A 206 2.83 -17.25 -8.59
CA LYS A 206 1.94 -17.39 -7.44
C LYS A 206 1.91 -18.88 -7.10
N LYS A 207 2.68 -19.31 -6.09
CA LYS A 207 2.42 -20.59 -5.44
C LYS A 207 1.06 -20.42 -4.75
N ARG A 208 0.00 -20.93 -5.36
CA ARG A 208 -1.33 -20.97 -4.73
C ARG A 208 -1.26 -21.96 -3.58
N ARG A 209 -1.46 -21.48 -2.36
CA ARG A 209 -1.62 -22.37 -1.21
C ARG A 209 -2.96 -23.08 -1.25
N ASN A 210 -3.02 -24.24 -0.60
CA ASN A 210 -4.19 -25.10 -0.58
C ASN A 210 -5.39 -24.39 0.06
N ILE A 211 -6.53 -24.39 -0.62
CA ILE A 211 -7.79 -23.77 -0.19
C ILE A 211 -8.33 -24.41 1.09
N LYS A 212 -8.06 -25.72 1.32
CA LYS A 212 -8.44 -26.39 2.59
C LYS A 212 -7.80 -25.71 3.82
N ALA A 213 -6.54 -25.28 3.70
CA ALA A 213 -5.87 -24.55 4.77
C ALA A 213 -6.49 -23.15 5.01
N LEU A 214 -7.06 -22.50 3.99
CA LEU A 214 -7.77 -21.24 4.11
C LEU A 214 -9.05 -21.39 4.94
N SER A 215 -9.77 -22.51 4.80
CA SER A 215 -10.95 -22.81 5.64
C SER A 215 -10.59 -22.84 7.13
N ASN A 216 -9.44 -23.43 7.49
CA ASN A 216 -8.96 -23.44 8.88
C ASN A 216 -8.63 -22.02 9.38
N ILE A 217 -8.00 -21.19 8.54
CA ILE A 217 -7.68 -19.81 8.89
C ILE A 217 -8.95 -19.00 9.16
N ILE A 218 -9.98 -19.17 8.34
CA ILE A 218 -11.28 -18.50 8.52
C ILE A 218 -11.97 -18.98 9.80
N LYS A 219 -11.94 -20.28 10.09
CA LYS A 219 -12.45 -20.83 11.36
C LYS A 219 -11.72 -20.22 12.56
N GLN A 220 -10.39 -20.16 12.52
CA GLN A 220 -9.58 -19.53 13.56
C GLN A 220 -9.88 -18.03 13.69
N TYR A 221 -10.04 -17.34 12.58
CA TYR A 221 -10.45 -15.93 12.56
C TYR A 221 -11.79 -15.75 13.26
N ASN A 222 -12.83 -16.50 12.89
CA ASN A 222 -14.16 -16.42 13.47
C ASN A 222 -14.13 -16.69 14.99
N HIS A 223 -13.39 -17.74 15.40
CA HIS A 223 -13.20 -18.08 16.81
C HIS A 223 -12.48 -16.95 17.59
N ILE A 224 -11.40 -16.40 17.04
CA ILE A 224 -10.62 -15.34 17.69
C ILE A 224 -11.41 -14.04 17.80
N THR A 225 -12.20 -13.70 16.79
CA THR A 225 -12.83 -12.37 16.68
C THR A 225 -14.30 -12.35 17.10
N ASN A 226 -14.90 -13.51 17.36
CA ASN A 226 -16.34 -13.71 17.57
C ASN A 226 -17.19 -13.20 16.37
N HIS A 227 -16.62 -13.21 15.17
CA HIS A 227 -17.33 -12.86 13.94
C HIS A 227 -17.75 -14.13 13.22
N ASN A 228 -18.95 -14.14 12.69
CA ASN A 228 -19.45 -15.27 11.87
C ASN A 228 -19.33 -14.90 10.39
N ILE A 229 -18.10 -15.00 9.85
CA ILE A 229 -17.87 -14.77 8.43
C ILE A 229 -18.07 -16.09 7.70
N ASN A 230 -19.18 -16.18 6.98
CA ASN A 230 -19.49 -17.31 6.13
C ASN A 230 -18.81 -17.12 4.75
N LEU A 231 -17.48 -17.27 4.71
CA LEU A 231 -16.72 -17.28 3.46
C LEU A 231 -16.53 -18.74 3.05
N THR A 232 -17.29 -19.19 2.08
CA THR A 232 -17.04 -20.50 1.49
C THR A 232 -15.78 -20.47 0.61
N PRO A 233 -15.05 -21.59 0.49
CA PRO A 233 -13.90 -21.69 -0.42
C PRO A 233 -14.23 -21.25 -1.86
N GLU A 234 -15.47 -21.49 -2.32
CA GLU A 234 -15.95 -21.10 -3.64
C GLU A 234 -16.07 -19.57 -3.79
N THR A 235 -16.60 -18.87 -2.79
CA THR A 235 -16.70 -17.40 -2.80
C THR A 235 -15.31 -16.74 -2.85
N LEU A 236 -14.33 -17.34 -2.20
CA LEU A 236 -12.95 -16.89 -2.22
C LEU A 236 -12.25 -17.16 -3.55
N LEU A 237 -12.52 -18.33 -4.16
CA LEU A 237 -12.04 -18.66 -5.50
C LEU A 237 -12.61 -17.74 -6.56
N TRP A 238 -13.91 -17.44 -6.48
CA TRP A 238 -14.58 -16.58 -7.45
C TRP A 238 -14.08 -15.12 -7.36
N ARG A 239 -13.87 -14.61 -6.15
CA ARG A 239 -13.24 -13.29 -5.94
C ARG A 239 -11.82 -13.23 -6.52
N ASN A 240 -11.00 -14.27 -6.29
CA ASN A 240 -9.65 -14.35 -6.85
C ASN A 240 -9.63 -14.55 -8.38
N TYR A 241 -10.62 -15.23 -8.95
CA TYR A 241 -10.74 -15.41 -10.40
C TYR A 241 -11.11 -14.10 -11.11
N LYS A 242 -12.04 -13.30 -10.54
CA LYS A 242 -12.32 -11.95 -11.03
C LYS A 242 -11.07 -11.06 -10.96
N LEU A 243 -10.37 -11.05 -9.83
CA LEU A 243 -9.13 -10.29 -9.64
C LEU A 243 -8.03 -10.68 -10.65
N ALA A 244 -7.97 -11.94 -11.05
CA ALA A 244 -7.00 -12.41 -12.04
C ALA A 244 -7.36 -12.01 -13.48
N LYS A 245 -8.62 -11.65 -13.77
CA LYS A 245 -9.08 -11.16 -15.08
C LYS A 245 -8.99 -9.63 -15.20
N GLU A 246 -8.96 -8.89 -14.08
CA GLU A 246 -8.85 -7.43 -14.05
C GLU A 246 -7.38 -6.93 -13.94
N ILE A 247 -6.41 -7.85 -13.88
CA ILE A 247 -4.97 -7.63 -13.95
C ILE A 247 -4.42 -8.07 -15.30
#